data_2bfa01fd5face6eea9d8a5249ce70008
#
_entry.id   2bfa01fd5face6eea9d8a5249ce70008
#
_cell.length_a   1.000
_cell.length_b   1.000
_cell.length_c   1.000
_cell.angle_alpha   90.00
_cell.angle_beta   90.00
_cell.angle_gamma   90.00
#
_symmetry.space_group_name_H-M   'P 1'
#
loop_
_entity.id
_entity.type
_entity.pdbx_description
1 polymer ?
#
loop_
_entity_poly.entity_id
_entity_poly.type
_entity_poly.pdbx_seq_one_letter_code
_entity_poly.pdbx_strand_id
1 'polypeptide(L)'
;MRGVVSNATPLIYLAKVGKIDLLKTAFGQVFIPEDVEREVVDKGKLLGEKDAYVVEKAIDEGWIKVLTADPVEMPIILDKGEEAALSLAKQLALEVVLVDEVSARSAAKLLGLTPRGTLFVLLMALKKKEIDLDEFLETLDQLISQGFRLKEEVYVETIKEARIIASPEK
;
A
#
# COMPACT_ATOMS: atom_id res chain seq x y z
N MET A 1 11.80 -1.73 -15.37
CA MET A 1 10.60 -2.51 -14.99
C MET A 1 9.65 -1.65 -14.17
N ARG A 2 8.42 -1.61 -14.57
CA ARG A 2 7.38 -0.93 -13.80
C ARG A 2 6.80 -1.91 -12.79
N GLY A 3 6.53 -1.43 -11.60
CA GLY A 3 5.95 -2.24 -10.57
C GLY A 3 6.30 -1.72 -9.18
N VAL A 4 5.67 -2.32 -8.20
CA VAL A 4 5.88 -1.97 -6.80
C VAL A 4 5.77 -3.24 -5.97
N VAL A 5 6.51 -3.29 -4.86
CA VAL A 5 6.30 -4.33 -3.85
C VAL A 5 5.42 -3.74 -2.75
N SER A 6 4.44 -4.50 -2.27
CA SER A 6 3.55 -4.04 -1.21
C SER A 6 3.60 -4.94 0.01
N ASN A 7 3.56 -4.33 1.19
CA ASN A 7 3.29 -4.99 2.45
C ASN A 7 1.77 -5.19 2.60
N ALA A 8 1.34 -5.83 3.68
CA ALA A 8 -0.06 -6.19 3.91
C ALA A 8 -1.00 -4.99 4.07
N THR A 9 -0.62 -4.00 4.86
CA THR A 9 -1.50 -2.89 5.25
C THR A 9 -2.10 -2.13 4.06
N PRO A 10 -1.32 -1.71 3.05
CA PRO A 10 -1.92 -1.01 1.91
C PRO A 10 -2.93 -1.86 1.15
N LEU A 11 -2.69 -3.16 1.00
CA LEU A 11 -3.60 -4.06 0.32
C LEU A 11 -4.91 -4.21 1.08
N ILE A 12 -4.81 -4.46 2.39
CA ILE A 12 -5.98 -4.67 3.25
C ILE A 12 -6.88 -3.43 3.23
N TYR A 13 -6.32 -2.26 3.49
CA TYR A 13 -7.14 -1.06 3.63
C TYR A 13 -7.67 -0.53 2.31
N LEU A 14 -6.91 -0.59 1.23
CA LEU A 14 -7.43 -0.22 -0.08
C LEU A 14 -8.53 -1.17 -0.54
N ALA A 15 -8.40 -2.47 -0.23
CA ALA A 15 -9.46 -3.44 -0.52
C ALA A 15 -10.71 -3.14 0.32
N LYS A 16 -10.55 -2.82 1.62
CA LYS A 16 -11.67 -2.52 2.52
C LYS A 16 -12.51 -1.33 2.04
N VAL A 17 -11.88 -0.34 1.41
CA VAL A 17 -12.57 0.85 0.92
C VAL A 17 -12.88 0.81 -0.58
N GLY A 18 -12.70 -0.35 -1.21
CA GLY A 18 -13.05 -0.54 -2.63
C GLY A 18 -12.12 0.20 -3.60
N LYS A 19 -10.87 0.46 -3.22
CA LYS A 19 -9.91 1.25 -4.01
C LYS A 19 -8.65 0.48 -4.38
N ILE A 20 -8.65 -0.85 -4.28
CA ILE A 20 -7.44 -1.63 -4.59
C ILE A 20 -6.98 -1.46 -6.04
N ASP A 21 -7.90 -1.23 -6.96
CA ASP A 21 -7.58 -1.04 -8.38
C ASP A 21 -6.72 0.20 -8.63
N LEU A 22 -6.68 1.14 -7.70
CA LEU A 22 -5.78 2.29 -7.79
C LEU A 22 -4.33 1.86 -7.82
N LEU A 23 -3.99 0.75 -7.18
CA LEU A 23 -2.62 0.19 -7.23
C LEU A 23 -2.26 -0.26 -8.63
N LYS A 24 -3.20 -0.92 -9.30
CA LYS A 24 -3.01 -1.38 -10.68
C LYS A 24 -2.79 -0.19 -11.61
N THR A 25 -3.61 0.83 -11.49
CA THR A 25 -3.51 2.04 -12.31
C THR A 25 -2.21 2.79 -12.05
N ALA A 26 -1.82 2.92 -10.77
CA ALA A 26 -0.63 3.68 -10.39
C ALA A 26 0.67 2.98 -10.78
N PHE A 27 0.75 1.66 -10.59
CA PHE A 27 2.01 0.92 -10.68
C PHE A 27 2.03 -0.16 -11.76
N GLY A 28 0.90 -0.54 -12.31
CA GLY A 28 0.77 -1.60 -13.29
C GLY A 28 0.83 -2.99 -12.67
N GLN A 29 1.98 -3.35 -12.13
CA GLN A 29 2.23 -4.65 -11.51
C GLN A 29 2.54 -4.47 -10.03
N VAL A 30 1.90 -5.27 -9.19
CA VAL A 30 2.18 -5.32 -7.76
C VAL A 30 2.76 -6.70 -7.42
N PHE A 31 3.86 -6.71 -6.69
CA PHE A 31 4.49 -7.94 -6.22
C PHE A 31 4.36 -8.03 -4.71
N ILE A 32 4.07 -9.21 -4.20
CA ILE A 32 4.00 -9.46 -2.77
C ILE A 32 4.75 -10.74 -2.44
N PRO A 33 5.43 -10.80 -1.28
CA PRO A 33 6.04 -12.05 -0.85
C PRO A 33 4.98 -13.00 -0.30
N GLU A 34 5.32 -14.28 -0.22
CA GLU A 34 4.44 -15.31 0.31
C GLU A 34 3.94 -14.99 1.72
N ASP A 35 4.79 -14.38 2.56
CA ASP A 35 4.41 -13.98 3.92
C ASP A 35 3.25 -12.99 3.93
N VAL A 36 3.23 -12.06 2.97
CA VAL A 36 2.16 -11.08 2.84
C VAL A 36 0.88 -11.76 2.33
N GLU A 37 0.99 -12.67 1.37
CA GLU A 37 -0.17 -13.45 0.91
C GLU A 37 -0.82 -14.20 2.05
N ARG A 38 -0.02 -14.90 2.87
CA ARG A 38 -0.55 -15.63 4.02
C ARG A 38 -1.29 -14.71 4.98
N GLU A 39 -0.76 -13.54 5.24
CA GLU A 39 -1.40 -12.58 6.14
C GLU A 39 -2.70 -12.02 5.56
N VAL A 40 -2.68 -11.58 4.31
CA VAL A 40 -3.81 -10.87 3.69
C VAL A 40 -4.89 -11.84 3.22
N VAL A 41 -4.53 -12.94 2.59
CA VAL A 41 -5.48 -13.87 1.99
C VAL A 41 -5.82 -15.00 2.95
N ASP A 42 -4.85 -15.79 3.35
CA ASP A 42 -5.11 -17.01 4.14
C ASP A 42 -5.67 -16.69 5.52
N LYS A 43 -4.98 -15.82 6.26
CA LYS A 43 -5.42 -15.40 7.58
C LYS A 43 -6.71 -14.57 7.50
N GLY A 44 -6.82 -13.71 6.50
CA GLY A 44 -8.02 -12.90 6.29
C GLY A 44 -9.26 -13.76 6.08
N LYS A 45 -9.17 -14.83 5.27
CA LYS A 45 -10.26 -15.76 5.06
C LYS A 45 -10.67 -16.48 6.35
N LEU A 46 -9.67 -16.89 7.14
CA LEU A 46 -9.93 -17.55 8.43
C LEU A 46 -10.68 -16.63 9.39
N LEU A 47 -10.43 -15.33 9.32
CA LEU A 47 -11.09 -14.32 10.14
C LEU A 47 -12.42 -13.83 9.55
N GLY A 48 -12.79 -14.30 8.36
CA GLY A 48 -14.03 -13.88 7.69
C GLY A 48 -13.94 -12.49 7.06
N GLU A 49 -12.74 -12.00 6.78
CA GLU A 49 -12.53 -10.68 6.20
C GLU A 49 -12.82 -10.69 4.70
N LYS A 50 -13.74 -9.83 4.26
CA LYS A 50 -14.12 -9.74 2.85
C LYS A 50 -12.99 -9.24 1.95
N ASP A 51 -12.13 -8.38 2.47
CA ASP A 51 -10.98 -7.86 1.73
C ASP A 51 -10.01 -8.96 1.28
N ALA A 52 -9.93 -10.08 2.02
CA ALA A 52 -9.10 -11.22 1.63
C ALA A 52 -9.49 -11.75 0.25
N TYR A 53 -10.79 -11.82 -0.05
CA TYR A 53 -11.29 -12.29 -1.35
C TYR A 53 -11.03 -11.27 -2.47
N VAL A 54 -11.05 -9.99 -2.15
CA VAL A 54 -10.73 -8.92 -3.10
C VAL A 54 -9.27 -9.02 -3.54
N VAL A 55 -8.36 -9.23 -2.59
CA VAL A 55 -6.94 -9.40 -2.88
C VAL A 55 -6.69 -10.69 -3.66
N GLU A 56 -7.33 -11.79 -3.25
CA GLU A 56 -7.21 -13.08 -3.94
C GLU A 56 -7.64 -12.96 -5.40
N LYS A 57 -8.72 -12.24 -5.68
CA LYS A 57 -9.17 -11.99 -7.05
C LYS A 57 -8.12 -11.28 -7.87
N ALA A 58 -7.46 -10.27 -7.29
CA ALA A 58 -6.39 -9.53 -7.97
C ALA A 58 -5.19 -10.45 -8.28
N ILE A 59 -4.89 -11.39 -7.38
CA ILE A 59 -3.84 -12.39 -7.62
C ILE A 59 -4.26 -13.32 -8.77
N ASP A 60 -5.50 -13.79 -8.78
CA ASP A 60 -6.02 -14.65 -9.84
C ASP A 60 -6.05 -13.95 -11.19
N GLU A 61 -6.31 -12.64 -11.20
CA GLU A 61 -6.27 -11.82 -12.41
C GLU A 61 -4.84 -11.54 -12.90
N GLY A 62 -3.85 -11.79 -12.07
CA GLY A 62 -2.43 -11.73 -12.45
C GLY A 62 -1.73 -10.38 -12.27
N TRP A 63 -2.44 -9.33 -11.85
CA TRP A 63 -1.76 -8.04 -11.64
C TRP A 63 -1.15 -7.90 -10.23
N ILE A 64 -1.53 -8.77 -9.29
CA ILE A 64 -0.77 -8.97 -8.06
C ILE A 64 -0.10 -10.34 -8.18
N LYS A 65 1.22 -10.37 -8.11
CA LYS A 65 2.00 -11.61 -8.20
C LYS A 65 2.66 -11.93 -6.89
N VAL A 66 2.53 -13.19 -6.48
CA VAL A 66 3.18 -13.69 -5.28
C VAL A 66 4.53 -14.29 -5.66
N LEU A 67 5.58 -13.84 -5.01
CA LEU A 67 6.94 -14.32 -5.26
C LEU A 67 7.61 -14.72 -3.95
N THR A 68 8.57 -15.64 -4.03
CA THR A 68 9.40 -16.00 -2.89
C THR A 68 10.48 -14.93 -2.71
N ALA A 69 10.56 -14.36 -1.51
CA ALA A 69 11.58 -13.36 -1.20
C ALA A 69 12.84 -14.02 -0.68
N ASP A 70 14.00 -13.59 -1.20
CA ASP A 70 15.30 -13.97 -0.65
C ASP A 70 15.64 -13.01 0.49
N PRO A 71 15.83 -13.52 1.73
CA PRO A 71 16.05 -12.65 2.88
C PRO A 71 17.29 -11.76 2.74
N VAL A 72 17.14 -10.50 3.12
CA VAL A 72 18.22 -9.53 3.20
C VAL A 72 18.35 -9.14 4.67
N GLU A 73 19.56 -8.88 5.12
CA GLU A 73 19.79 -8.44 6.49
C GLU A 73 19.09 -7.09 6.73
N MET A 74 18.31 -7.01 7.81
CA MET A 74 17.52 -5.82 8.13
C MET A 74 18.29 -4.92 9.12
N PRO A 75 18.29 -3.60 8.88
CA PRO A 75 18.92 -2.65 9.80
C PRO A 75 18.11 -2.41 11.07
N ILE A 76 16.85 -2.81 11.10
CA ILE A 76 15.91 -2.61 12.21
C ILE A 76 15.09 -3.88 12.36
N ILE A 77 14.67 -4.18 13.59
CA ILE A 77 13.79 -5.33 13.85
C ILE A 77 12.40 -5.06 13.29
N LEU A 78 11.93 -5.95 12.42
CA LEU A 78 10.63 -5.88 11.75
C LEU A 78 9.91 -7.22 11.88
N ASP A 79 8.60 -7.23 11.60
CA ASP A 79 7.90 -8.50 11.48
C ASP A 79 8.27 -9.19 10.15
N LYS A 80 7.86 -10.46 10.01
CA LYS A 80 8.23 -11.28 8.85
C LYS A 80 7.70 -10.72 7.53
N GLY A 81 6.48 -10.22 7.53
CA GLY A 81 5.88 -9.66 6.32
C GLY A 81 6.61 -8.42 5.85
N GLU A 82 6.96 -7.54 6.79
CA GLU A 82 7.72 -6.33 6.49
C GLU A 82 9.11 -6.66 5.97
N GLU A 83 9.83 -7.57 6.65
CA GLU A 83 11.15 -8.00 6.18
C GLU A 83 11.08 -8.60 4.78
N ALA A 84 10.10 -9.47 4.55
CA ALA A 84 9.94 -10.11 3.25
C ALA A 84 9.62 -9.11 2.14
N ALA A 85 8.78 -8.11 2.42
CA ALA A 85 8.45 -7.07 1.44
C ALA A 85 9.68 -6.24 1.06
N LEU A 86 10.45 -5.79 2.05
CA LEU A 86 11.68 -5.02 1.78
C LEU A 86 12.71 -5.87 1.05
N SER A 87 12.87 -7.13 1.45
CA SER A 87 13.79 -8.07 0.78
C SER A 87 13.40 -8.28 -0.68
N LEU A 88 12.10 -8.45 -0.94
CA LEU A 88 11.60 -8.66 -2.30
C LEU A 88 11.84 -7.42 -3.18
N ALA A 89 11.64 -6.21 -2.63
CA ALA A 89 11.92 -4.98 -3.35
C ALA A 89 13.39 -4.87 -3.76
N LYS A 90 14.30 -5.23 -2.86
CA LYS A 90 15.73 -5.27 -3.17
C LYS A 90 16.05 -6.32 -4.23
N GLN A 91 15.47 -7.51 -4.10
CA GLN A 91 15.65 -8.62 -5.04
C GLN A 91 15.22 -8.25 -6.46
N LEU A 92 14.10 -7.57 -6.59
CA LEU A 92 13.53 -7.18 -7.88
C LEU A 92 14.12 -5.87 -8.42
N ALA A 93 14.99 -5.21 -7.65
CA ALA A 93 15.54 -3.90 -7.99
C ALA A 93 14.45 -2.86 -8.24
N LEU A 94 13.35 -2.93 -7.48
CA LEU A 94 12.28 -1.96 -7.52
C LEU A 94 12.51 -0.93 -6.42
N GLU A 95 12.50 0.34 -6.78
CA GLU A 95 12.80 1.42 -5.85
C GLU A 95 11.67 1.66 -4.84
N VAL A 96 10.42 1.60 -5.30
CA VAL A 96 9.26 1.94 -4.48
C VAL A 96 8.72 0.70 -3.77
N VAL A 97 8.48 0.84 -2.47
CA VAL A 97 7.84 -0.20 -1.65
C VAL A 97 6.69 0.43 -0.88
N LEU A 98 5.55 -0.24 -0.86
CA LEU A 98 4.37 0.25 -0.15
C LEU A 98 4.36 -0.30 1.27
N VAL A 99 4.62 0.56 2.23
CA VAL A 99 4.62 0.27 3.66
C VAL A 99 4.06 1.47 4.42
N ASP A 100 3.23 1.22 5.42
CA ASP A 100 2.62 2.27 6.24
C ASP A 100 3.29 2.42 7.60
N GLU A 101 3.84 1.34 8.15
CA GLU A 101 4.43 1.33 9.49
C GLU A 101 5.73 2.14 9.54
N VAL A 102 5.91 2.92 10.61
CA VAL A 102 7.07 3.81 10.78
C VAL A 102 8.39 3.03 10.72
N SER A 103 8.46 1.90 11.43
CA SER A 103 9.68 1.08 11.46
C SER A 103 10.06 0.55 10.08
N ALA A 104 9.08 0.05 9.32
CA ALA A 104 9.30 -0.45 7.97
C ALA A 104 9.72 0.66 7.02
N ARG A 105 9.13 1.85 7.16
CA ARG A 105 9.51 3.02 6.35
C ARG A 105 10.94 3.45 6.63
N SER A 106 11.34 3.46 7.91
CA SER A 106 12.73 3.78 8.29
C SER A 106 13.72 2.75 7.74
N ALA A 107 13.40 1.45 7.86
CA ALA A 107 14.23 0.39 7.32
C ALA A 107 14.37 0.48 5.80
N ALA A 108 13.26 0.76 5.10
CA ALA A 108 13.26 0.94 3.65
C ALA A 108 14.26 2.02 3.22
N LYS A 109 14.22 3.18 3.88
CA LYS A 109 15.15 4.28 3.59
C LYS A 109 16.60 3.87 3.80
N LEU A 110 16.88 3.16 4.90
CA LEU A 110 18.24 2.68 5.19
C LEU A 110 18.73 1.66 4.15
N LEU A 111 17.81 0.95 3.52
CA LEU A 111 18.14 0.00 2.44
C LEU A 111 18.21 0.66 1.06
N GLY A 112 18.01 1.97 0.98
CA GLY A 112 18.02 2.70 -0.29
C GLY A 112 16.74 2.60 -1.09
N LEU A 113 15.65 2.16 -0.44
CA LEU A 113 14.32 2.09 -1.05
C LEU A 113 13.54 3.38 -0.78
N THR A 114 12.50 3.61 -1.58
CA THR A 114 11.59 4.74 -1.42
C THR A 114 10.26 4.23 -0.85
N PRO A 115 10.00 4.39 0.45
CA PRO A 115 8.75 3.95 1.03
C PRO A 115 7.61 4.93 0.71
N ARG A 116 6.44 4.36 0.40
CA ARG A 116 5.20 5.11 0.20
C ARG A 116 4.10 4.39 0.96
N GLY A 117 3.11 5.14 1.42
CA GLY A 117 2.00 4.58 2.19
C GLY A 117 0.68 4.61 1.43
N THR A 118 -0.37 4.14 2.09
CA THR A 118 -1.72 4.13 1.53
C THR A 118 -2.18 5.54 1.12
N LEU A 119 -1.88 6.55 1.92
CA LEU A 119 -2.29 7.93 1.63
C LEU A 119 -1.63 8.47 0.37
N PHE A 120 -0.38 8.09 0.10
CA PHE A 120 0.31 8.48 -1.13
C PHE A 120 -0.44 7.96 -2.37
N VAL A 121 -0.93 6.73 -2.30
CA VAL A 121 -1.70 6.14 -3.41
C VAL A 121 -2.96 6.95 -3.70
N LEU A 122 -3.68 7.36 -2.66
CA LEU A 122 -4.87 8.19 -2.80
C LEU A 122 -4.57 9.57 -3.34
N LEU A 123 -3.50 10.21 -2.85
CA LEU A 123 -3.08 11.53 -3.33
C LEU A 123 -2.65 11.47 -4.80
N MET A 124 -1.98 10.41 -5.20
CA MET A 124 -1.59 10.20 -6.59
C MET A 124 -2.82 10.04 -7.49
N ALA A 125 -3.83 9.29 -7.04
CA ALA A 125 -5.08 9.12 -7.78
C ALA A 125 -5.81 10.46 -7.95
N LEU A 126 -5.81 11.28 -6.91
CA LEU A 126 -6.39 12.63 -6.96
C LEU A 126 -5.63 13.50 -7.97
N LYS A 127 -4.30 13.48 -7.91
CA LYS A 127 -3.46 14.26 -8.82
C LYS A 127 -3.69 13.87 -10.29
N LYS A 128 -3.88 12.59 -10.55
CA LYS A 128 -4.15 12.07 -11.90
C LYS A 128 -5.62 12.19 -12.29
N LYS A 129 -6.45 12.74 -11.43
CA LYS A 129 -7.90 12.92 -11.65
C LYS A 129 -8.66 11.60 -11.83
N GLU A 130 -8.15 10.52 -11.26
CA GLU A 130 -8.86 9.23 -11.21
C GLU A 130 -9.97 9.27 -10.17
N ILE A 131 -9.80 10.09 -9.13
CA ILE A 131 -10.82 10.42 -8.14
C ILE A 131 -10.85 11.94 -7.98
N ASP A 132 -12.00 12.48 -7.60
CA ASP A 132 -12.13 13.90 -7.29
C ASP A 132 -11.91 14.16 -5.79
N LEU A 133 -11.93 15.42 -5.39
CA LEU A 133 -11.68 15.80 -3.99
C LEU A 133 -12.74 15.21 -3.05
N ASP A 134 -14.01 15.25 -3.43
CA ASP A 134 -15.09 14.71 -2.60
C ASP A 134 -14.90 13.21 -2.38
N GLU A 135 -14.56 12.46 -3.42
CA GLU A 135 -14.28 11.03 -3.31
C GLU A 135 -13.04 10.76 -2.47
N PHE A 136 -12.00 11.60 -2.61
CA PHE A 136 -10.80 11.49 -1.79
C PHE A 136 -11.13 11.66 -0.30
N LEU A 137 -11.87 12.71 0.05
CA LEU A 137 -12.23 12.99 1.44
C LEU A 137 -13.12 11.89 2.02
N GLU A 138 -14.08 11.39 1.24
CA GLU A 138 -14.93 10.28 1.65
C GLU A 138 -14.11 9.00 1.88
N THR A 139 -13.19 8.70 0.98
CA THR A 139 -12.32 7.52 1.11
C THR A 139 -11.44 7.62 2.35
N LEU A 140 -10.90 8.81 2.63
CA LEU A 140 -10.09 9.05 3.82
C LEU A 140 -10.89 8.76 5.10
N ASP A 141 -12.14 9.24 5.16
CA ASP A 141 -13.02 8.97 6.30
C ASP A 141 -13.35 7.48 6.42
N GLN A 142 -13.58 6.80 5.30
CA GLN A 142 -13.82 5.35 5.28
C GLN A 142 -12.61 4.57 5.79
N LEU A 143 -11.40 4.96 5.40
CA LEU A 143 -10.16 4.34 5.91
C LEU A 143 -10.11 4.41 7.44
N ILE A 144 -10.38 5.59 7.99
CA ILE A 144 -10.35 5.80 9.43
C ILE A 144 -11.42 4.94 10.12
N SER A 145 -12.63 4.90 9.56
CA SER A 145 -13.72 4.11 10.12
C SER A 145 -13.44 2.60 10.07
N GLN A 146 -12.61 2.15 9.14
CA GLN A 146 -12.18 0.75 9.04
C GLN A 146 -10.97 0.43 9.93
N GLY A 147 -10.47 1.40 10.68
CA GLY A 147 -9.38 1.18 11.62
C GLY A 147 -8.00 1.59 11.13
N PHE A 148 -7.90 2.26 9.99
CA PHE A 148 -6.61 2.77 9.52
C PHE A 148 -6.10 3.81 10.51
N ARG A 149 -4.89 3.60 11.02
CA ARG A 149 -4.32 4.50 12.04
C ARG A 149 -3.72 5.72 11.37
N LEU A 150 -4.16 6.88 11.82
CA LEU A 150 -3.76 8.15 11.24
C LEU A 150 -3.64 9.18 12.35
N LYS A 151 -2.44 9.72 12.52
CA LYS A 151 -2.22 10.79 13.50
C LYS A 151 -2.95 12.05 13.03
N GLU A 152 -3.45 12.82 14.00
CA GLU A 152 -4.19 14.05 13.70
C GLU A 152 -3.40 15.01 12.81
N GLU A 153 -2.10 15.19 13.09
CA GLU A 153 -1.24 16.07 12.28
C GLU A 153 -1.15 15.59 10.83
N VAL A 154 -1.05 14.27 10.63
CA VAL A 154 -0.98 13.68 9.29
C VAL A 154 -2.31 13.85 8.57
N TYR A 155 -3.42 13.67 9.28
CA TYR A 155 -4.76 13.88 8.72
C TYR A 155 -4.91 15.32 8.19
N VAL A 156 -4.56 16.31 9.03
CA VAL A 156 -4.65 17.72 8.66
C VAL A 156 -3.77 18.04 7.45
N GLU A 157 -2.52 17.57 7.46
CA GLU A 157 -1.60 17.79 6.34
C GLU A 157 -2.08 17.12 5.06
N THR A 158 -2.64 15.93 5.16
CA THR A 158 -3.16 15.20 4.00
C THR A 158 -4.32 15.95 3.36
N ILE A 159 -5.23 16.50 4.17
CA ILE A 159 -6.35 17.30 3.65
C ILE A 159 -5.86 18.57 2.97
N LYS A 160 -4.88 19.26 3.58
CA LYS A 160 -4.29 20.46 2.98
C LYS A 160 -3.67 20.14 1.62
N GLU A 161 -2.90 19.08 1.56
CA GLU A 161 -2.26 18.64 0.32
C GLU A 161 -3.29 18.27 -0.75
N ALA A 162 -4.34 17.55 -0.36
CA ALA A 162 -5.41 17.18 -1.28
C ALA A 162 -6.11 18.42 -1.86
N ARG A 163 -6.38 19.43 -1.03
CA ARG A 163 -7.00 20.67 -1.49
C ARG A 163 -6.11 21.45 -2.47
N ILE A 164 -4.80 21.44 -2.23
CA ILE A 164 -3.83 22.06 -3.14
C ILE A 164 -3.83 21.33 -4.49
N ILE A 165 -3.77 20.00 -4.46
CA ILE A 165 -3.77 19.18 -5.68
C ILE A 165 -5.06 19.39 -6.49
N ALA A 166 -6.20 19.48 -5.82
CA ALA A 166 -7.50 19.64 -6.46
C ALA A 166 -7.79 21.08 -6.89
N SER A 167 -6.98 22.05 -6.48
CA SER A 167 -7.17 23.45 -6.85
C SER A 167 -7.00 23.64 -8.35
N PRO A 168 -7.87 24.45 -8.99
CA PRO A 168 -7.70 24.74 -10.42
C PRO A 168 -6.39 25.48 -10.65
N GLU A 169 -5.69 25.11 -11.71
CA GLU A 169 -4.49 25.83 -12.14
C GLU A 169 -4.87 27.24 -12.59
N LYS A 170 -4.04 28.20 -12.20
CA LYS A 170 -4.25 29.60 -12.61
C LYS A 170 -3.43 29.92 -13.85
#